data_213aaf69fb9455acfba32279475b75ff
#
_entry.id   213aaf69fb9455acfba32279475b75ff
#
_cell.length_a   1.000
_cell.length_b   1.000
_cell.length_c   1.000
_cell.angle_alpha   90.00
_cell.angle_beta   90.00
_cell.angle_gamma   90.00
#
_symmetry.space_group_name_H-M   'P 1'
#
loop_
_entity.id
_entity.type
_entity.pdbx_description
1 polymer ?
#
loop_
_entity_poly.entity_id
_entity_poly.type
_entity_poly.pdbx_seq_one_letter_code
_entity_poly.pdbx_strand_id
1 'polypeptide(L)'
;IRRSAEMARRLKQIGMPVIVSCWFPPKWAGNMTTRSDGTSFAFSLKPEMKKEIFESLAGYLEFLKKDYGVEADYFSFNESDLGINVVFTPEEHREFIKEFGQYLAERNLKTLMLLGDNSDATTFDFIVPAMNDPEARRYIGAVSFHSWRGCDDETLNKWADASRQLNVPLI
;
A
#
# COMPACT_ATOMS: atom_id res chain seq x y z
N ILE A 1 4.60 -18.56 1.80
CA ILE A 1 5.16 -17.70 2.87
C ILE A 1 6.67 -17.91 3.01
N ARG A 2 7.19 -19.10 3.35
CA ARG A 2 8.65 -19.32 3.56
C ARG A 2 9.51 -18.97 2.35
N ARG A 3 9.10 -19.36 1.12
CA ARG A 3 9.86 -19.05 -0.10
C ARG A 3 9.89 -17.54 -0.40
N SER A 4 8.78 -16.85 -0.19
CA SER A 4 8.71 -15.38 -0.38
C SER A 4 9.56 -14.64 0.64
N ALA A 5 9.55 -15.07 1.91
CA ALA A 5 10.38 -14.50 2.96
C ALA A 5 11.88 -14.71 2.70
N GLU A 6 12.28 -15.90 2.23
CA GLU A 6 13.67 -16.18 1.84
C GLU A 6 14.10 -15.34 0.61
N MET A 7 13.19 -15.12 -0.35
CA MET A 7 13.46 -14.23 -1.47
C MET A 7 13.68 -12.80 -0.97
N ALA A 8 12.78 -12.28 -0.12
CA ALA A 8 12.91 -10.96 0.48
C ALA A 8 14.25 -10.81 1.23
N ARG A 9 14.67 -11.83 1.98
CA ARG A 9 15.96 -11.83 2.67
C ARG A 9 17.13 -11.68 1.69
N ARG A 10 17.13 -12.41 0.57
CA ARG A 10 18.18 -12.32 -0.46
C ARG A 10 18.18 -10.95 -1.13
N LEU A 11 17.01 -10.39 -1.43
CA LEU A 11 16.90 -9.04 -2.01
C LEU A 11 17.48 -7.98 -1.07
N LYS A 12 17.16 -8.04 0.21
CA LYS A 12 17.74 -7.12 1.21
C LYS A 12 19.26 -7.23 1.31
N GLN A 13 19.82 -8.44 1.20
CA GLN A 13 21.27 -8.66 1.26
C GLN A 13 22.02 -7.98 0.10
N ILE A 14 21.38 -7.78 -1.05
CA ILE A 14 21.96 -7.07 -2.19
C ILE A 14 21.52 -5.60 -2.26
N GLY A 15 20.92 -5.08 -1.18
CA GLY A 15 20.53 -3.67 -1.06
C GLY A 15 19.23 -3.27 -1.77
N MET A 16 18.41 -4.24 -2.22
CA MET A 16 17.13 -3.92 -2.86
C MET A 16 16.04 -3.64 -1.82
N PRO A 17 15.17 -2.64 -2.07
CA PRO A 17 14.00 -2.42 -1.23
C PRO A 17 13.01 -3.59 -1.35
N VAL A 18 12.29 -3.86 -0.27
CA VAL A 18 11.27 -4.90 -0.20
C VAL A 18 9.91 -4.27 0.02
N ILE A 19 9.01 -4.49 -0.92
CA ILE A 19 7.60 -4.12 -0.83
C ILE A 19 6.79 -5.35 -0.42
N VAL A 20 5.95 -5.21 0.59
CA VAL A 20 4.91 -6.19 0.93
C VAL A 20 3.59 -5.66 0.41
N SER A 21 3.09 -6.26 -0.66
CA SER A 21 1.79 -5.92 -1.23
C SER A 21 0.75 -6.98 -0.88
N CYS A 22 -0.34 -6.56 -0.25
CA CYS A 22 -1.45 -7.42 0.11
C CYS A 22 -2.45 -7.49 -1.05
N TRP A 23 -2.81 -8.73 -1.45
CA TRP A 23 -3.73 -8.94 -2.57
C TRP A 23 -5.12 -9.35 -2.09
N PHE A 24 -5.22 -10.39 -1.28
CA PHE A 24 -6.50 -10.94 -0.86
C PHE A 24 -6.73 -10.80 0.63
N PRO A 25 -7.86 -10.21 1.06
CA PRO A 25 -8.25 -10.30 2.45
C PRO A 25 -8.78 -11.70 2.75
N PRO A 26 -8.55 -12.26 3.93
CA PRO A 26 -9.23 -13.46 4.36
C PRO A 26 -10.74 -13.17 4.54
N LYS A 27 -11.59 -14.20 4.43
CA LYS A 27 -13.06 -14.05 4.49
C LYS A 27 -13.58 -13.30 5.72
N TRP A 28 -12.89 -13.40 6.85
CA TRP A 28 -13.27 -12.70 8.07
C TRP A 28 -13.00 -11.19 7.99
N ALA A 29 -12.03 -10.74 7.16
CA ALA A 29 -11.58 -9.35 7.09
C ALA A 29 -12.31 -8.51 6.03
N GLY A 30 -13.00 -9.12 5.06
CA GLY A 30 -13.61 -8.40 3.96
C GLY A 30 -15.07 -8.77 3.71
N ASN A 31 -15.84 -7.78 3.26
CA ASN A 31 -17.15 -7.95 2.67
C ASN A 31 -17.02 -7.93 1.16
N MET A 32 -17.73 -8.83 0.47
CA MET A 32 -17.79 -8.81 -0.98
C MET A 32 -18.52 -7.56 -1.48
N THR A 33 -17.92 -6.88 -2.42
CA THR A 33 -18.46 -5.70 -3.09
C THR A 33 -18.07 -5.69 -4.55
N THR A 34 -18.13 -4.56 -5.23
CA THR A 34 -17.80 -4.41 -6.65
C THR A 34 -16.58 -3.51 -6.80
N ARG A 35 -15.76 -3.71 -7.82
CA ARG A 35 -14.67 -2.79 -8.21
C ARG A 35 -15.20 -1.39 -8.44
N SER A 36 -14.34 -0.39 -8.33
CA SER A 36 -14.69 1.01 -8.55
C SER A 36 -15.27 1.27 -9.96
N ASP A 37 -14.87 0.48 -10.97
CA ASP A 37 -15.37 0.56 -12.34
C ASP A 37 -16.63 -0.30 -12.61
N GLY A 38 -17.11 -1.05 -11.61
CA GLY A 38 -18.29 -1.90 -11.72
C GLY A 38 -18.11 -3.20 -12.51
N THR A 39 -16.91 -3.52 -12.98
CA THR A 39 -16.70 -4.64 -13.93
C THR A 39 -16.60 -6.01 -13.28
N SER A 40 -16.26 -6.09 -11.99
CA SER A 40 -16.04 -7.36 -11.30
C SER A 40 -16.23 -7.21 -9.79
N PHE A 41 -16.12 -8.32 -9.05
CA PHE A 41 -16.16 -8.28 -7.58
C PHE A 41 -14.83 -7.77 -7.00
N ALA A 42 -14.95 -7.18 -5.82
CA ALA A 42 -13.85 -6.76 -4.95
C ALA A 42 -14.23 -7.04 -3.50
N PHE A 43 -13.38 -6.62 -2.56
CA PHE A 43 -13.67 -6.69 -1.13
C PHE A 43 -13.42 -5.33 -0.49
N SER A 44 -14.41 -4.82 0.24
CA SER A 44 -14.19 -3.74 1.22
C SER A 44 -13.73 -4.33 2.54
N LEU A 45 -12.75 -3.72 3.20
CA LEU A 45 -12.35 -4.18 4.54
C LEU A 45 -13.47 -3.89 5.54
N LYS A 46 -13.68 -4.81 6.48
CA LYS A 46 -14.69 -4.67 7.54
C LYS A 46 -14.21 -3.69 8.61
N PRO A 47 -14.89 -2.56 8.82
CA PRO A 47 -14.46 -1.58 9.83
C PRO A 47 -14.42 -2.15 11.25
N GLU A 48 -15.35 -3.05 11.57
CA GLU A 48 -15.42 -3.72 12.86
C GLU A 48 -14.27 -4.69 13.13
N MET A 49 -13.56 -5.10 12.07
CA MET A 49 -12.39 -6.00 12.15
C MET A 49 -11.06 -5.25 11.99
N LYS A 50 -11.07 -3.92 12.05
CA LYS A 50 -9.87 -3.08 11.83
C LYS A 50 -8.69 -3.52 12.69
N LYS A 51 -8.93 -3.74 13.96
CA LYS A 51 -7.88 -4.15 14.91
C LYS A 51 -7.22 -5.46 14.50
N GLU A 52 -8.01 -6.48 14.22
CA GLU A 52 -7.54 -7.81 13.82
C GLU A 52 -6.84 -7.79 12.47
N ILE A 53 -7.32 -6.93 11.55
CA ILE A 53 -6.67 -6.70 10.24
C ILE A 53 -5.28 -6.11 10.48
N PHE A 54 -5.17 -5.05 11.28
CA PHE A 54 -3.88 -4.41 11.59
C PHE A 54 -2.93 -5.37 12.31
N GLU A 55 -3.42 -6.13 13.28
CA GLU A 55 -2.63 -7.17 13.96
C GLU A 55 -2.12 -8.24 12.99
N SER A 56 -2.97 -8.69 12.06
CA SER A 56 -2.58 -9.70 11.07
C SER A 56 -1.51 -9.19 10.09
N LEU A 57 -1.68 -7.96 9.57
CA LEU A 57 -0.73 -7.35 8.65
C LEU A 57 0.61 -7.05 9.33
N ALA A 58 0.57 -6.42 10.51
CA ALA A 58 1.78 -6.12 11.28
C ALA A 58 2.48 -7.41 11.75
N GLY A 59 1.72 -8.42 12.16
CA GLY A 59 2.27 -9.72 12.55
C GLY A 59 3.06 -10.40 11.43
N TYR A 60 2.65 -10.23 10.16
CA TYR A 60 3.44 -10.71 9.03
C TYR A 60 4.74 -9.91 8.86
N LEU A 61 4.70 -8.59 9.01
CA LEU A 61 5.91 -7.74 8.94
C LEU A 61 6.86 -8.05 10.10
N GLU A 62 6.34 -8.26 11.32
CA GLU A 62 7.12 -8.70 12.49
C GLU A 62 7.76 -10.07 12.26
N PHE A 63 7.03 -11.01 11.67
CA PHE A 63 7.56 -12.33 11.29
C PHE A 63 8.72 -12.21 10.31
N LEU A 64 8.60 -11.38 9.26
CA LEU A 64 9.70 -11.14 8.32
C LEU A 64 10.93 -10.56 9.04
N LYS A 65 10.72 -9.59 9.92
CA LYS A 65 11.80 -8.94 10.67
C LYS A 65 12.47 -9.92 11.65
N LYS A 66 11.68 -10.64 12.44
CA LYS A 66 12.16 -11.52 13.49
C LYS A 66 12.83 -12.78 12.96
N ASP A 67 12.16 -13.48 12.01
CA ASP A 67 12.57 -14.82 11.61
C ASP A 67 13.51 -14.81 10.39
N TYR A 68 13.48 -13.74 9.58
CA TYR A 68 14.30 -13.61 8.37
C TYR A 68 15.25 -12.41 8.38
N GLY A 69 15.21 -11.54 9.40
CA GLY A 69 16.00 -10.31 9.46
C GLY A 69 15.62 -9.29 8.38
N VAL A 70 14.38 -9.37 7.86
CA VAL A 70 13.89 -8.50 6.79
C VAL A 70 12.89 -7.51 7.37
N GLU A 71 13.30 -6.26 7.54
CA GLU A 71 12.36 -5.16 7.72
C GLU A 71 11.94 -4.69 6.33
N ALA A 72 10.65 -4.87 5.98
CA ALA A 72 10.11 -4.41 4.71
C ALA A 72 10.19 -2.88 4.65
N ASP A 73 10.55 -2.34 3.48
CA ASP A 73 10.64 -0.89 3.31
C ASP A 73 9.25 -0.29 3.14
N TYR A 74 8.38 -0.98 2.37
CA TYR A 74 7.06 -0.47 2.04
C TYR A 74 5.98 -1.53 2.18
N PHE A 75 4.76 -1.04 2.44
CA PHE A 75 3.52 -1.82 2.45
C PHE A 75 2.45 -1.17 1.58
N SER A 76 1.64 -1.98 0.89
CA SER A 76 0.48 -1.54 0.12
C SER A 76 -0.62 -2.59 0.06
N PHE A 77 -1.81 -2.17 -0.41
CA PHE A 77 -2.78 -3.07 -1.06
C PHE A 77 -2.67 -2.89 -2.57
N ASN A 78 -2.49 -4.01 -3.29
CA ASN A 78 -2.34 -4.01 -4.74
C ASN A 78 -3.57 -3.43 -5.44
N GLU A 79 -3.36 -2.39 -6.24
CA GLU A 79 -4.37 -1.77 -7.13
C GLU A 79 -5.72 -1.52 -6.45
N SER A 80 -5.67 -0.95 -5.23
CA SER A 80 -6.86 -0.74 -4.41
C SER A 80 -7.76 0.40 -4.91
N ASP A 81 -7.28 1.26 -5.80
CA ASP A 81 -8.04 2.28 -6.53
C ASP A 81 -9.10 1.65 -7.45
N LEU A 82 -8.75 0.60 -8.17
CA LEU A 82 -9.65 -0.19 -8.99
C LEU A 82 -10.37 -1.26 -8.17
N GLY A 83 -9.70 -1.83 -7.19
CA GLY A 83 -10.19 -2.94 -6.39
C GLY A 83 -9.79 -4.30 -6.97
N ILE A 84 -8.53 -4.44 -7.38
CA ILE A 84 -7.98 -5.77 -7.63
C ILE A 84 -7.84 -6.47 -6.28
N ASN A 85 -8.90 -7.13 -5.89
CA ASN A 85 -9.21 -7.80 -4.63
C ASN A 85 -9.69 -6.84 -3.52
N VAL A 86 -8.89 -5.94 -2.98
CA VAL A 86 -9.34 -4.92 -2.02
C VAL A 86 -9.60 -3.61 -2.72
N VAL A 87 -10.76 -2.99 -2.48
CA VAL A 87 -11.10 -1.66 -2.99
C VAL A 87 -11.15 -0.65 -1.85
N PHE A 88 -10.57 0.52 -2.10
CA PHE A 88 -10.68 1.70 -1.27
C PHE A 88 -11.24 2.87 -2.05
N THR A 89 -11.96 3.76 -1.38
CA THR A 89 -12.10 5.13 -1.83
C THR A 89 -10.81 5.90 -1.58
N PRO A 90 -10.59 7.07 -2.22
CA PRO A 90 -9.45 7.94 -1.91
C PRO A 90 -9.33 8.29 -0.42
N GLU A 91 -10.46 8.50 0.26
CA GLU A 91 -10.52 8.82 1.69
C GLU A 91 -10.16 7.61 2.56
N GLU A 92 -10.66 6.41 2.22
CA GLU A 92 -10.29 5.17 2.92
C GLU A 92 -8.80 4.87 2.76
N HIS A 93 -8.22 5.10 1.57
CA HIS A 93 -6.78 4.96 1.35
C HIS A 93 -5.98 5.92 2.23
N ARG A 94 -6.39 7.20 2.32
CA ARG A 94 -5.80 8.17 3.23
C ARG A 94 -5.85 7.71 4.69
N GLU A 95 -7.04 7.33 5.18
CA GLU A 95 -7.20 6.90 6.57
C GLU A 95 -6.40 5.63 6.85
N PHE A 96 -6.34 4.68 5.91
CA PHE A 96 -5.53 3.48 6.06
C PHE A 96 -4.04 3.82 6.18
N ILE A 97 -3.50 4.69 5.33
CA ILE A 97 -2.10 5.13 5.41
C ILE A 97 -1.80 5.73 6.79
N LYS A 98 -2.65 6.62 7.27
CA LYS A 98 -2.49 7.29 8.55
C LYS A 98 -2.56 6.33 9.72
N GLU A 99 -3.65 5.57 9.82
CA GLU A 99 -3.91 4.72 10.98
C GLU A 99 -2.98 3.50 11.03
N PHE A 100 -2.77 2.83 9.89
CA PHE A 100 -1.88 1.67 9.85
C PHE A 100 -0.42 2.08 9.95
N GLY A 101 -0.03 3.20 9.33
CA GLY A 101 1.31 3.77 9.48
C GLY A 101 1.64 4.10 10.94
N GLN A 102 0.71 4.74 11.66
CA GLN A 102 0.84 4.97 13.10
C GLN A 102 0.95 3.66 13.88
N TYR A 103 0.10 2.69 13.58
CA TYR A 103 0.10 1.38 14.23
C TYR A 103 1.44 0.64 14.08
N LEU A 104 2.06 0.71 12.88
CA LEU A 104 3.39 0.14 12.64
C LEU A 104 4.48 0.88 13.45
N ALA A 105 4.42 2.21 13.49
CA ALA A 105 5.37 3.03 14.23
C ALA A 105 5.32 2.73 15.75
N GLU A 106 4.14 2.56 16.33
CA GLU A 106 3.93 2.19 17.73
C GLU A 106 4.53 0.80 18.06
N ARG A 107 4.63 -0.08 17.07
CA ARG A 107 5.28 -1.41 17.15
C ARG A 107 6.78 -1.40 16.82
N ASN A 108 7.38 -0.24 16.64
CA ASN A 108 8.78 -0.08 16.23
C ASN A 108 9.11 -0.77 14.88
N LEU A 109 8.14 -0.81 13.97
CA LEU A 109 8.32 -1.18 12.57
C LEU A 109 8.58 0.08 11.74
N LYS A 110 9.63 0.04 10.92
CA LYS A 110 10.04 1.20 10.08
C LYS A 110 9.41 1.15 8.69
N THR A 111 8.59 0.15 8.42
CA THR A 111 7.87 0.01 7.16
C THR A 111 6.96 1.21 6.93
N LEU A 112 7.12 1.86 5.78
CA LEU A 112 6.28 2.98 5.34
C LEU A 112 5.23 2.50 4.34
N MET A 113 4.25 3.36 4.06
CA MET A 113 3.18 3.04 3.13
C MET A 113 3.54 3.49 1.71
N LEU A 114 3.14 2.70 0.70
CA LEU A 114 3.06 3.24 -0.65
C LEU A 114 1.85 4.15 -0.78
N LEU A 115 2.05 5.34 -1.31
CA LEU A 115 0.99 6.22 -1.75
C LEU A 115 0.58 5.78 -3.15
N GLY A 116 -0.58 5.16 -3.26
CA GLY A 116 -1.09 4.60 -4.50
C GLY A 116 -0.91 3.08 -4.58
N ASP A 117 0.07 2.58 -5.32
CA ASP A 117 0.10 1.24 -5.90
C ASP A 117 -1.13 1.06 -6.82
N ASN A 118 -1.43 2.16 -7.56
CA ASN A 118 -2.62 2.29 -8.39
C ASN A 118 -2.59 1.34 -9.57
N SER A 119 -3.78 0.93 -10.04
CA SER A 119 -3.95 0.04 -11.20
C SER A 119 -3.37 0.61 -12.49
N ASP A 120 -3.37 1.92 -12.65
CA ASP A 120 -2.66 2.61 -13.74
C ASP A 120 -2.47 4.11 -13.44
N ALA A 121 -1.74 4.82 -14.32
CA ALA A 121 -1.42 6.21 -14.12
C ALA A 121 -2.62 7.17 -14.26
N THR A 122 -3.72 6.75 -14.86
CA THR A 122 -4.89 7.62 -15.09
C THR A 122 -5.71 7.88 -13.82
N THR A 123 -5.49 7.12 -12.77
CA THR A 123 -6.24 7.21 -11.51
C THR A 123 -5.54 8.08 -10.46
N PHE A 124 -4.77 9.09 -10.90
CA PHE A 124 -4.00 9.98 -10.01
C PHE A 124 -4.81 10.61 -8.88
N ASP A 125 -6.08 10.97 -9.12
CA ASP A 125 -6.93 11.61 -8.12
C ASP A 125 -7.14 10.75 -6.88
N PHE A 126 -6.95 9.43 -6.99
CA PHE A 126 -7.04 8.51 -5.86
C PHE A 126 -6.03 8.82 -4.74
N ILE A 127 -4.85 9.31 -5.07
CA ILE A 127 -3.80 9.59 -4.07
C ILE A 127 -3.90 10.99 -3.47
N VAL A 128 -4.67 11.90 -4.07
CA VAL A 128 -4.70 13.33 -3.72
C VAL A 128 -5.10 13.59 -2.25
N PRO A 129 -6.13 12.93 -1.67
CA PRO A 129 -6.48 13.13 -0.27
C PRO A 129 -5.34 12.77 0.70
N ALA A 130 -4.67 11.64 0.50
CA ALA A 130 -3.54 11.24 1.33
C ALA A 130 -2.31 12.12 1.11
N MET A 131 -2.05 12.51 -0.13
CA MET A 131 -0.97 13.43 -0.48
C MET A 131 -1.11 14.79 0.21
N ASN A 132 -2.33 15.25 0.44
CA ASN A 132 -2.60 16.55 1.05
C ASN A 132 -2.82 16.51 2.56
N ASP A 133 -2.91 15.33 3.17
CA ASP A 133 -3.05 15.16 4.62
C ASP A 133 -1.67 15.17 5.33
N PRO A 134 -1.36 16.18 6.17
CA PRO A 134 -0.07 16.26 6.87
C PRO A 134 0.21 15.06 7.79
N GLU A 135 -0.82 14.43 8.34
CA GLU A 135 -0.66 13.26 9.20
C GLU A 135 -0.35 12.00 8.38
N ALA A 136 -1.07 11.80 7.26
CA ALA A 136 -0.79 10.69 6.34
C ALA A 136 0.62 10.79 5.75
N ARG A 137 1.07 11.99 5.38
CA ARG A 137 2.42 12.23 4.83
C ARG A 137 3.56 11.67 5.69
N ARG A 138 3.38 11.63 6.99
CA ARG A 138 4.40 11.09 7.92
C ARG A 138 4.71 9.63 7.71
N TYR A 139 3.81 8.90 7.09
CA TYR A 139 3.89 7.45 6.89
C TYR A 139 4.04 7.06 5.42
N ILE A 140 4.05 8.02 4.49
CA ILE A 140 4.28 7.78 3.06
C ILE A 140 5.78 7.61 2.82
N GLY A 141 6.16 6.49 2.22
CA GLY A 141 7.56 6.18 1.90
C GLY A 141 7.90 6.26 0.41
N ALA A 142 6.93 6.09 -0.47
CA ALA A 142 7.08 6.22 -1.91
C ALA A 142 5.73 6.47 -2.57
N VAL A 143 5.74 7.02 -3.78
CA VAL A 143 4.59 7.11 -4.68
C VAL A 143 4.69 5.96 -5.68
N SER A 144 3.56 5.29 -5.97
CA SER A 144 3.58 4.11 -6.83
C SER A 144 2.34 3.98 -7.70
N PHE A 145 2.51 3.52 -8.95
CA PHE A 145 1.43 3.16 -9.86
C PHE A 145 1.91 2.11 -10.87
N HIS A 146 0.98 1.35 -11.45
CA HIS A 146 1.24 0.47 -12.58
C HIS A 146 1.08 1.23 -13.90
N SER A 147 1.93 0.94 -14.87
CA SER A 147 1.99 1.67 -16.15
C SER A 147 1.19 1.00 -17.28
N TRP A 148 0.01 0.46 -16.96
CA TRP A 148 -0.84 -0.17 -17.98
C TRP A 148 -1.48 0.85 -18.93
N ARG A 149 -1.84 2.03 -18.41
CA ARG A 149 -2.47 3.13 -19.15
C ARG A 149 -1.96 4.48 -18.61
N GLY A 150 -2.18 5.55 -19.40
CA GLY A 150 -1.81 6.91 -18.98
C GLY A 150 -0.31 7.17 -19.02
N CYS A 151 0.37 6.63 -20.04
CA CYS A 151 1.82 6.81 -20.21
C CYS A 151 2.16 8.05 -21.04
N ASP A 152 1.27 9.03 -21.14
CA ASP A 152 1.55 10.34 -21.73
C ASP A 152 2.31 11.24 -20.74
N ASP A 153 3.07 12.18 -21.27
CA ASP A 153 3.94 13.04 -20.46
C ASP A 153 3.17 13.86 -19.40
N GLU A 154 1.96 14.32 -19.71
CA GLU A 154 1.16 15.10 -18.77
C GLU A 154 0.78 14.25 -17.55
N THR A 155 0.30 13.04 -17.79
CA THR A 155 -0.09 12.09 -16.72
C THR A 155 1.13 11.69 -15.90
N LEU A 156 2.22 11.28 -16.55
CA LEU A 156 3.45 10.86 -15.86
C LEU A 156 4.08 12.00 -15.04
N ASN A 157 4.01 13.24 -15.54
CA ASN A 157 4.51 14.40 -14.81
C ASN A 157 3.72 14.65 -13.50
N LYS A 158 2.40 14.40 -13.45
CA LYS A 158 1.63 14.52 -12.21
C LYS A 158 2.18 13.59 -11.11
N TRP A 159 2.49 12.35 -11.45
CA TRP A 159 3.10 11.38 -10.51
C TRP A 159 4.51 11.80 -10.08
N ALA A 160 5.31 12.25 -11.04
CA ALA A 160 6.65 12.75 -10.74
C ALA A 160 6.61 14.00 -9.84
N ASP A 161 5.65 14.91 -10.06
CA ASP A 161 5.46 16.10 -9.21
C ASP A 161 5.02 15.71 -7.79
N ALA A 162 4.11 14.74 -7.64
CA ALA A 162 3.73 14.23 -6.33
C ALA A 162 4.94 13.65 -5.56
N SER A 163 5.76 12.86 -6.24
CA SER A 163 7.01 12.32 -5.67
C SER A 163 7.96 13.45 -5.22
N ARG A 164 8.17 14.45 -6.06
CA ARG A 164 9.00 15.64 -5.73
C ARG A 164 8.42 16.44 -4.56
N GLN A 165 7.11 16.70 -4.58
CA GLN A 165 6.43 17.44 -3.50
C GLN A 165 6.55 16.75 -2.14
N LEU A 166 6.48 15.43 -2.12
CA LEU A 166 6.59 14.63 -0.91
C LEU A 166 8.05 14.32 -0.54
N ASN A 167 9.00 14.56 -1.45
CA ASN A 167 10.42 14.20 -1.32
C ASN A 167 10.60 12.69 -1.05
N VAL A 168 9.90 11.85 -1.79
CA VAL A 168 9.97 10.39 -1.72
C VAL A 168 10.18 9.78 -3.12
N PRO A 169 10.66 8.53 -3.23
CA PRO A 169 10.80 7.86 -4.52
C PRO A 169 9.47 7.72 -5.27
N LEU A 170 9.56 7.66 -6.61
CA LEU A 170 8.52 7.16 -7.51
C LEU A 170 8.89 5.74 -7.94
N ILE A 171 7.94 4.82 -7.83
CA ILE A 171 8.11 3.38 -8.13
C ILE A 171 7.08 2.95 -9.18
#